data_cf7654f0ab8ba3148d7dd78cff820aae
#
_entry.id   cf7654f0ab8ba3148d7dd78cff820aae
#
_cell.length_a   1.000
_cell.length_b   1.000
_cell.length_c   1.000
_cell.angle_alpha   90.00
_cell.angle_beta   90.00
_cell.angle_gamma   90.00
#
_symmetry.space_group_name_H-M   'P 1'
#
loop_
_entity.id
_entity.type
_entity.pdbx_description
1 polymer ?
#
loop_
_entity_poly.entity_id
_entity_poly.type
_entity_poly.pdbx_seq_one_letter_code
_entity_poly.pdbx_strand_id
1 'polypeptide(L)'
;PARLPGNDYRDYTEQDIRRRLAGQREGSTLATHTFTHTGRRYRIKGRRPTGTQRKIKGFQALYLRYLYLLRGTHRKKHFRRVPFSMRQEVIRLQRYDRQFRYLWANGMTTVEDLEQRIAALEREIYDGEQQRKPLYRERRDAEDEAYKAQCSAEIDRQTAALREKRKELALCRRILEDVPLVSQQVQQADEERQEEVRKEAQKREYQR
;
A
#
# COMPACT_ATOMS: atom_id res chain seq x y z
N PRO A 1 9.21 31.75 -31.94
CA PRO A 1 9.91 30.48 -32.08
C PRO A 1 9.28 29.43 -31.13
N ALA A 2 8.74 28.36 -31.74
CA ALA A 2 8.14 27.26 -31.01
C ALA A 2 9.16 26.12 -30.90
N ARG A 3 9.33 25.60 -29.68
CA ARG A 3 10.23 24.48 -29.40
C ARG A 3 9.46 23.17 -29.50
N LEU A 4 9.94 22.24 -30.33
CA LEU A 4 9.39 20.88 -30.41
C LEU A 4 10.22 19.95 -29.50
N PRO A 5 9.60 19.07 -28.70
CA PRO A 5 10.32 18.13 -27.83
C PRO A 5 10.90 17.01 -28.71
N GLY A 6 12.21 16.84 -28.66
CA GLY A 6 12.78 15.55 -29.05
C GLY A 6 14.01 15.52 -29.90
N ASN A 7 14.54 16.60 -30.42
CA ASN A 7 15.88 16.61 -31.06
C ASN A 7 16.43 18.03 -31.03
N ASP A 8 17.69 18.13 -30.78
CA ASP A 8 18.56 19.30 -30.79
C ASP A 8 17.81 20.63 -30.87
N TYR A 9 17.88 21.39 -29.79
CA TYR A 9 17.22 22.69 -29.58
C TYR A 9 17.43 23.64 -30.76
N ARG A 10 16.71 23.43 -31.85
CA ARG A 10 16.65 24.35 -33.00
C ARG A 10 15.37 25.12 -32.91
N ASP A 11 15.47 26.42 -32.99
CA ASP A 11 14.32 27.29 -33.14
C ASP A 11 13.74 27.09 -34.55
N TYR A 12 12.53 26.53 -34.61
CA TYR A 12 11.80 26.37 -35.88
C TYR A 12 10.97 27.62 -36.14
N THR A 13 11.06 28.14 -37.34
CA THR A 13 10.16 29.21 -37.81
C THR A 13 8.77 28.63 -38.11
N GLU A 14 7.74 29.47 -38.09
CA GLU A 14 6.37 29.06 -38.45
C GLU A 14 6.30 28.43 -39.84
N GLN A 15 7.14 28.93 -40.78
CA GLN A 15 7.26 28.38 -42.14
C GLN A 15 7.83 26.96 -42.14
N ASP A 16 8.81 26.66 -41.28
CA ASP A 16 9.38 25.31 -41.19
C ASP A 16 8.36 24.31 -40.67
N ILE A 17 7.53 24.75 -39.73
CA ILE A 17 6.43 23.92 -39.18
C ILE A 17 5.39 23.68 -40.28
N ARG A 18 4.99 24.71 -41.04
CA ARG A 18 4.03 24.55 -42.15
C ARG A 18 4.57 23.64 -43.26
N ARG A 19 5.84 23.79 -43.63
CA ARG A 19 6.48 22.94 -44.62
C ARG A 19 6.54 21.47 -44.18
N ARG A 20 6.83 21.22 -42.91
CA ARG A 20 6.86 19.86 -42.34
C ARG A 20 5.47 19.24 -42.30
N LEU A 21 4.44 20.00 -41.95
CA LEU A 21 3.04 19.55 -41.95
C LEU A 21 2.54 19.27 -43.37
N ALA A 22 2.92 20.09 -44.37
CA ALA A 22 2.59 19.85 -45.75
C ALA A 22 3.26 18.56 -46.26
N GLY A 23 4.56 18.38 -46.01
CA GLY A 23 5.27 17.15 -46.37
C GLY A 23 4.74 15.90 -45.72
N GLN A 24 4.22 16.00 -44.48
CA GLN A 24 3.53 14.89 -43.82
C GLN A 24 2.18 14.57 -44.44
N ARG A 25 1.45 15.56 -44.98
CA ARG A 25 0.19 15.34 -45.69
C ARG A 25 0.41 14.70 -47.06
N GLU A 26 1.44 15.11 -47.77
CA GLU A 26 1.77 14.54 -49.10
C GLU A 26 2.32 13.12 -49.00
N GLY A 27 3.08 12.82 -47.96
CA GLY A 27 3.57 11.45 -47.67
C GLY A 27 2.51 10.49 -47.14
N SER A 28 1.38 11.01 -46.68
CA SER A 28 0.32 10.20 -46.06
C SER A 28 -0.67 9.60 -47.05
N THR A 29 -0.64 10.01 -48.33
CA THR A 29 -1.61 9.57 -49.34
C THR A 29 -1.27 8.28 -50.06
N LEU A 30 -0.11 7.69 -49.85
CA LEU A 30 0.32 6.49 -50.60
C LEU A 30 1.01 5.38 -49.79
N ALA A 31 1.16 5.53 -48.53
CA ALA A 31 1.54 4.39 -47.67
C ALA A 31 0.34 4.04 -46.80
N THR A 32 -0.44 3.04 -47.23
CA THR A 32 -1.07 2.15 -46.26
C THR A 32 0.06 1.59 -45.40
N HIS A 33 0.53 2.41 -44.44
CA HIS A 33 1.27 1.89 -43.33
C HIS A 33 0.32 0.96 -42.63
N THR A 34 0.31 -0.32 -43.05
CA THR A 34 0.02 -1.39 -42.18
C THR A 34 0.92 -1.13 -40.96
N PHE A 35 0.35 -0.47 -39.98
CA PHE A 35 0.91 -0.44 -38.62
C PHE A 35 0.95 -1.91 -38.20
N THR A 36 1.97 -2.61 -38.66
CA THR A 36 2.42 -3.79 -37.95
C THR A 36 2.81 -3.22 -36.60
N HIS A 37 1.90 -3.29 -35.66
CA HIS A 37 2.18 -3.17 -34.26
C HIS A 37 3.20 -4.28 -33.97
N THR A 38 4.44 -4.02 -34.33
CA THR A 38 5.56 -4.64 -33.68
C THR A 38 5.51 -4.06 -32.26
N GLY A 39 4.59 -4.61 -31.50
CA GLY A 39 4.44 -4.24 -30.10
C GLY A 39 5.86 -4.30 -29.57
N ARG A 40 6.43 -3.14 -29.22
CA ARG A 40 7.66 -3.08 -28.48
C ARG A 40 7.37 -3.93 -27.25
N ARG A 41 7.72 -5.22 -27.33
CA ARG A 41 7.67 -6.11 -26.19
C ARG A 41 8.66 -5.49 -25.22
N TYR A 42 8.14 -4.72 -24.27
CA TYR A 42 8.94 -4.29 -23.14
C TYR A 42 9.46 -5.58 -22.50
N ARG A 43 10.68 -5.97 -22.84
CA ARG A 43 11.39 -6.99 -22.11
C ARG A 43 11.61 -6.38 -20.74
N ILE A 44 10.82 -6.80 -19.77
CA ILE A 44 11.10 -6.53 -18.37
C ILE A 44 12.50 -7.07 -18.14
N LYS A 45 13.49 -6.17 -18.05
CA LYS A 45 14.86 -6.49 -17.66
C LYS A 45 14.79 -6.89 -16.17
N GLY A 46 14.49 -8.12 -15.90
CA GLY A 46 14.39 -8.65 -14.55
C GLY A 46 13.95 -10.11 -14.64
N ARG A 47 14.52 -10.95 -13.80
CA ARG A 47 14.09 -12.34 -13.61
C ARG A 47 12.65 -12.29 -13.14
N ARG A 48 11.71 -12.81 -13.93
CA ARG A 48 10.33 -12.97 -13.45
C ARG A 48 10.42 -13.76 -12.15
N PRO A 49 9.82 -13.29 -11.05
CA PRO A 49 9.77 -14.09 -9.85
C PRO A 49 9.05 -15.39 -10.21
N THR A 50 9.80 -16.48 -10.24
CA THR A 50 9.28 -17.84 -10.48
C THR A 50 8.56 -18.41 -9.25
N GLY A 51 8.42 -17.60 -8.21
CA GLY A 51 7.63 -17.94 -7.03
C GLY A 51 6.15 -18.04 -7.37
N THR A 52 5.53 -19.14 -6.99
CA THR A 52 4.08 -19.32 -6.95
C THR A 52 3.47 -18.07 -6.31
N GLN A 53 2.72 -17.29 -7.10
CA GLN A 53 2.05 -16.11 -6.58
C GLN A 53 1.13 -16.53 -5.44
N ARG A 54 1.43 -16.09 -4.24
CA ARG A 54 0.63 -16.36 -3.06
C ARG A 54 -0.78 -15.83 -3.30
N LYS A 55 -1.78 -16.69 -3.34
CA LYS A 55 -3.16 -16.27 -3.53
C LYS A 55 -3.59 -15.47 -2.31
N ILE A 56 -4.00 -14.23 -2.53
CA ILE A 56 -4.52 -13.33 -1.49
C ILE A 56 -5.91 -13.82 -1.12
N LYS A 57 -6.17 -14.13 0.15
CA LYS A 57 -7.43 -14.65 0.65
C LYS A 57 -7.87 -13.96 1.94
N GLY A 58 -9.13 -14.13 2.31
CA GLY A 58 -9.69 -13.66 3.57
C GLY A 58 -9.44 -12.17 3.84
N PHE A 59 -8.98 -11.84 5.01
CA PHE A 59 -8.69 -10.46 5.43
C PHE A 59 -7.73 -9.72 4.51
N GLN A 60 -6.70 -10.39 4.02
CA GLN A 60 -5.76 -9.77 3.11
C GLN A 60 -6.46 -9.30 1.83
N ALA A 61 -7.39 -10.09 1.30
CA ALA A 61 -8.17 -9.71 0.14
C ALA A 61 -9.12 -8.52 0.44
N LEU A 62 -9.77 -8.54 1.60
CA LEU A 62 -10.65 -7.47 2.06
C LEU A 62 -9.90 -6.14 2.19
N TYR A 63 -8.78 -6.13 2.92
CA TYR A 63 -7.96 -4.93 3.10
C TYR A 63 -7.36 -4.42 1.79
N LEU A 64 -6.87 -5.32 0.93
CA LEU A 64 -6.34 -4.94 -0.37
C LEU A 64 -7.42 -4.29 -1.23
N ARG A 65 -8.63 -4.86 -1.26
CA ARG A 65 -9.77 -4.30 -1.97
C ARG A 65 -10.13 -2.90 -1.46
N TYR A 66 -10.17 -2.73 -0.15
CA TYR A 66 -10.42 -1.43 0.47
C TYR A 66 -9.35 -0.40 0.12
N LEU A 67 -8.07 -0.80 0.12
CA LEU A 67 -6.98 0.05 -0.34
C LEU A 67 -7.12 0.47 -1.82
N TYR A 68 -7.63 -0.42 -2.68
CA TYR A 68 -7.92 -0.06 -4.07
C TYR A 68 -9.06 0.94 -4.19
N LEU A 69 -10.12 0.81 -3.41
CA LEU A 69 -11.22 1.77 -3.35
C LEU A 69 -10.70 3.15 -2.93
N LEU A 70 -9.95 3.23 -1.85
CA LEU A 70 -9.34 4.48 -1.38
C LEU A 70 -8.38 5.10 -2.39
N ARG A 71 -7.54 4.28 -3.05
CA ARG A 71 -6.61 4.75 -4.09
C ARG A 71 -7.32 5.18 -5.37
N GLY A 72 -8.44 4.56 -5.71
CA GLY A 72 -9.25 4.91 -6.89
C GLY A 72 -9.75 6.35 -6.85
N THR A 73 -10.10 6.85 -5.67
CA THR A 73 -10.51 8.24 -5.45
C THR A 73 -9.36 9.23 -5.57
N HIS A 74 -8.10 8.77 -5.45
CA HIS A 74 -6.91 9.62 -5.36
C HIS A 74 -5.93 9.50 -6.55
N ARG A 75 -6.36 8.97 -7.68
CA ARG A 75 -5.50 8.75 -8.86
C ARG A 75 -4.90 10.01 -9.50
N LYS A 76 -4.95 11.18 -8.86
CA LYS A 76 -4.46 12.43 -9.45
C LYS A 76 -3.19 12.93 -8.77
N LYS A 77 -2.09 12.82 -9.54
CA LYS A 77 -0.85 13.63 -9.50
C LYS A 77 -0.13 13.71 -8.15
N HIS A 78 1.17 13.52 -8.21
CA HIS A 78 2.11 13.81 -7.13
C HIS A 78 1.84 15.20 -6.51
N PHE A 79 1.01 15.25 -5.48
CA PHE A 79 0.83 16.45 -4.70
C PHE A 79 2.08 16.64 -3.84
N ARG A 80 2.83 17.70 -4.09
CA ARG A 80 3.92 18.10 -3.19
C ARG A 80 3.43 18.39 -1.77
N ARG A 81 2.15 18.77 -1.62
CA ARG A 81 1.47 18.98 -0.33
C ARG A 81 0.04 18.47 -0.41
N VAL A 82 -0.38 17.70 0.58
CA VAL A 82 -1.75 17.21 0.68
C VAL A 82 -2.65 18.36 1.15
N PRO A 83 -3.74 18.71 0.43
CA PRO A 83 -4.73 19.68 0.88
C PRO A 83 -5.28 19.29 2.25
N PHE A 84 -5.67 20.29 3.04
CA PHE A 84 -6.18 20.06 4.40
C PHE A 84 -7.40 19.12 4.41
N SER A 85 -8.32 19.31 3.47
CA SER A 85 -9.52 18.46 3.30
C SER A 85 -9.22 16.99 3.06
N MET A 86 -8.06 16.67 2.42
CA MET A 86 -7.70 15.29 2.12
C MET A 86 -6.77 14.66 3.16
N ARG A 87 -6.34 15.40 4.17
CA ARG A 87 -5.38 14.88 5.17
C ARG A 87 -5.93 13.68 5.94
N GLN A 88 -7.19 13.73 6.33
CA GLN A 88 -7.84 12.64 7.06
C GLN A 88 -7.89 11.35 6.24
N GLU A 89 -8.20 11.47 4.95
CA GLU A 89 -8.26 10.33 4.03
C GLU A 89 -6.87 9.73 3.80
N VAL A 90 -5.85 10.58 3.66
CA VAL A 90 -4.46 10.12 3.53
C VAL A 90 -3.99 9.40 4.81
N ILE A 91 -4.31 9.93 5.99
CA ILE A 91 -4.00 9.29 7.27
C ILE A 91 -4.71 7.94 7.36
N ARG A 92 -5.99 7.89 6.95
CA ARG A 92 -6.77 6.65 6.90
C ARG A 92 -6.14 5.64 5.94
N LEU A 93 -5.79 6.07 4.73
CA LEU A 93 -5.11 5.22 3.75
C LEU A 93 -3.79 4.67 4.28
N GLN A 94 -2.95 5.51 4.91
CA GLN A 94 -1.69 5.08 5.49
C GLN A 94 -1.89 4.07 6.63
N ARG A 95 -2.94 4.25 7.44
CA ARG A 95 -3.30 3.31 8.51
C ARG A 95 -3.62 1.93 7.94
N TYR A 96 -4.51 1.87 6.95
CA TYR A 96 -4.91 0.59 6.35
C TYR A 96 -3.79 -0.05 5.51
N ASP A 97 -2.93 0.73 4.86
CA ASP A 97 -1.74 0.21 4.17
C ASP A 97 -0.78 -0.46 5.16
N ARG A 98 -0.58 0.13 6.36
CA ARG A 98 0.23 -0.48 7.44
C ARG A 98 -0.40 -1.78 7.95
N GLN A 99 -1.70 -1.79 8.17
CA GLN A 99 -2.45 -2.97 8.61
C GLN A 99 -2.36 -4.10 7.58
N PHE A 100 -2.57 -3.78 6.30
CA PHE A 100 -2.43 -4.75 5.22
C PHE A 100 -1.03 -5.35 5.14
N ARG A 101 0.01 -4.51 5.22
CA ARG A 101 1.40 -4.99 5.20
C ARG A 101 1.70 -5.93 6.36
N TYR A 102 1.18 -5.63 7.54
CA TYR A 102 1.34 -6.48 8.71
C TYR A 102 0.67 -7.85 8.52
N LEU A 103 -0.60 -7.85 8.09
CA LEU A 103 -1.34 -9.09 7.79
C LEU A 103 -0.65 -9.93 6.71
N TRP A 104 -0.14 -9.25 5.67
CA TRP A 104 0.57 -9.91 4.59
C TRP A 104 1.90 -10.53 5.04
N ALA A 105 2.70 -9.80 5.80
CA ALA A 105 4.00 -10.26 6.29
C ALA A 105 3.86 -11.48 7.21
N ASN A 106 2.82 -11.51 8.04
CA ASN A 106 2.57 -12.60 8.98
C ASN A 106 1.68 -13.72 8.40
N GLY A 107 1.21 -13.59 7.17
CA GLY A 107 0.39 -14.60 6.50
C GLY A 107 -0.99 -14.81 7.14
N MET A 108 -1.49 -13.84 7.90
CA MET A 108 -2.78 -13.90 8.58
C MET A 108 -3.92 -13.69 7.57
N THR A 109 -4.86 -14.63 7.55
CA THR A 109 -5.96 -14.63 6.58
C THR A 109 -7.33 -14.62 7.22
N THR A 110 -7.43 -14.97 8.51
CA THR A 110 -8.69 -15.08 9.26
C THR A 110 -8.67 -14.23 10.54
N VAL A 111 -9.84 -14.04 11.15
CA VAL A 111 -9.97 -13.38 12.47
C VAL A 111 -9.29 -14.22 13.52
N GLU A 112 -9.48 -15.53 13.43
CA GLU A 112 -8.95 -16.51 14.38
C GLU A 112 -7.41 -16.46 14.40
N ASP A 113 -6.75 -16.33 13.22
CA ASP A 113 -5.28 -16.16 13.14
C ASP A 113 -4.83 -14.92 13.94
N LEU A 114 -5.61 -13.83 13.82
CA LEU A 114 -5.31 -12.56 14.49
C LEU A 114 -5.52 -12.67 16.00
N GLU A 115 -6.60 -13.32 16.44
CA GLU A 115 -6.90 -13.55 17.85
C GLU A 115 -5.85 -14.46 18.51
N GLN A 116 -5.42 -15.50 17.81
CA GLN A 116 -4.32 -16.36 18.27
C GLN A 116 -3.03 -15.58 18.43
N ARG A 117 -2.72 -14.68 17.49
CA ARG A 117 -1.53 -13.82 17.58
C ARG A 117 -1.63 -12.85 18.75
N ILE A 118 -2.80 -12.25 18.99
CA ILE A 118 -3.05 -11.39 20.14
C ILE A 118 -2.78 -12.16 21.44
N ALA A 119 -3.36 -13.35 21.61
CA ALA A 119 -3.17 -14.17 22.78
C ALA A 119 -1.69 -14.59 22.99
N ALA A 120 -0.99 -14.88 21.90
CA ALA A 120 0.44 -15.19 21.95
C ALA A 120 1.27 -13.98 22.42
N LEU A 121 1.01 -12.78 21.86
CA LEU A 121 1.70 -11.54 22.24
C LEU A 121 1.43 -11.16 23.70
N GLU A 122 0.21 -11.36 24.21
CA GLU A 122 -0.14 -11.12 25.61
C GLU A 122 0.67 -12.02 26.55
N ARG A 123 0.81 -13.31 26.21
CA ARG A 123 1.63 -14.25 26.96
C ARG A 123 3.12 -13.85 26.91
N GLU A 124 3.64 -13.55 25.73
CA GLU A 124 5.03 -13.12 25.55
C GLU A 124 5.35 -11.83 26.33
N ILE A 125 4.41 -10.90 26.41
CA ILE A 125 4.55 -9.68 27.20
C ILE A 125 4.54 -10.01 28.69
N TYR A 126 3.61 -10.82 29.13
CA TYR A 126 3.52 -11.26 30.53
C TYR A 126 4.81 -11.96 30.98
N ASP A 127 5.27 -12.93 30.19
CA ASP A 127 6.48 -13.68 30.49
C ASP A 127 7.73 -12.77 30.54
N GLY A 128 7.85 -11.84 29.59
CA GLY A 128 8.94 -10.87 29.59
C GLY A 128 8.90 -9.91 30.80
N GLU A 129 7.70 -9.55 31.26
CA GLU A 129 7.54 -8.76 32.49
C GLU A 129 7.96 -9.57 33.73
N GLN A 130 7.62 -10.85 33.78
CA GLN A 130 8.05 -11.71 34.90
C GLN A 130 9.57 -11.92 34.91
N GLN A 131 10.18 -12.14 33.74
CA GLN A 131 11.64 -12.30 33.60
C GLN A 131 12.41 -11.02 33.99
N ARG A 132 11.81 -9.84 33.77
CA ARG A 132 12.44 -8.56 34.12
C ARG A 132 12.41 -8.24 35.61
N LYS A 133 11.42 -8.77 36.39
CA LYS A 133 11.27 -8.49 37.83
C LYS A 133 12.49 -8.88 38.67
N PRO A 134 13.10 -10.08 38.52
CA PRO A 134 14.28 -10.45 39.29
C PRO A 134 15.47 -9.53 39.01
N LEU A 135 15.68 -9.08 37.75
CA LEU A 135 16.80 -8.23 37.41
C LEU A 135 16.80 -6.88 38.16
N TYR A 136 15.61 -6.35 38.50
CA TYR A 136 15.52 -5.16 39.35
C TYR A 136 15.98 -5.40 40.77
N ARG A 137 15.75 -6.61 41.31
CA ARG A 137 16.21 -7.01 42.65
C ARG A 137 17.71 -7.21 42.63
N GLU A 138 18.22 -7.99 41.66
CA GLU A 138 19.65 -8.23 41.46
C GLU A 138 20.44 -6.93 41.33
N ARG A 139 19.93 -5.97 40.51
CA ARG A 139 20.56 -4.66 40.35
C ARG A 139 20.60 -3.87 41.67
N ARG A 140 19.55 -3.98 42.49
CA ARG A 140 19.47 -3.26 43.78
C ARG A 140 20.40 -3.86 44.80
N ASP A 141 20.48 -5.19 44.81
CA ASP A 141 21.19 -5.95 45.84
C ASP A 141 22.69 -6.17 45.48
N ALA A 142 23.08 -5.84 44.26
CA ALA A 142 24.47 -5.90 43.79
C ALA A 142 25.35 -4.85 44.50
N GLU A 143 26.55 -5.23 44.87
CA GLU A 143 27.58 -4.33 45.41
C GLU A 143 28.51 -3.78 44.31
N ASP A 144 28.75 -4.61 43.27
CA ASP A 144 29.64 -4.30 42.19
C ASP A 144 28.94 -3.38 41.12
N GLU A 145 29.57 -2.23 40.83
CA GLU A 145 29.07 -1.26 39.85
C GLU A 145 29.08 -1.81 38.42
N ALA A 146 30.04 -2.69 38.10
CA ALA A 146 30.09 -3.33 36.79
C ALA A 146 28.89 -4.27 36.60
N TYR A 147 28.52 -5.03 37.62
CA TYR A 147 27.37 -5.90 37.58
C TYR A 147 26.04 -5.12 37.57
N LYS A 148 25.92 -4.01 38.30
CA LYS A 148 24.78 -3.09 38.18
C LYS A 148 24.58 -2.55 36.80
N ALA A 149 25.70 -2.18 36.12
CA ALA A 149 25.63 -1.71 34.74
C ALA A 149 25.16 -2.80 33.78
N GLN A 150 25.60 -4.03 33.96
CA GLN A 150 25.13 -5.18 33.17
C GLN A 150 23.63 -5.44 33.37
N CYS A 151 23.15 -5.46 34.61
CA CYS A 151 21.72 -5.61 34.92
C CYS A 151 20.90 -4.48 34.30
N SER A 152 21.39 -3.25 34.35
CA SER A 152 20.71 -2.10 33.74
C SER A 152 20.63 -2.23 32.23
N ALA A 153 21.70 -2.63 31.55
CA ALA A 153 21.71 -2.85 30.10
C ALA A 153 20.73 -3.95 29.67
N GLU A 154 20.63 -5.05 30.46
CA GLU A 154 19.69 -6.11 30.17
C GLU A 154 18.24 -5.69 30.43
N ILE A 155 17.95 -4.93 31.48
CA ILE A 155 16.65 -4.33 31.74
C ILE A 155 16.22 -3.41 30.58
N ASP A 156 17.13 -2.59 30.08
CA ASP A 156 16.86 -1.68 28.96
C ASP A 156 16.58 -2.46 27.66
N ARG A 157 17.36 -3.50 27.41
CA ARG A 157 17.15 -4.40 26.27
C ARG A 157 15.77 -5.08 26.33
N GLN A 158 15.40 -5.67 27.47
CA GLN A 158 14.10 -6.31 27.66
C GLN A 158 12.97 -5.29 27.57
N THR A 159 13.16 -4.10 28.13
CA THR A 159 12.18 -3.01 28.03
C THR A 159 11.95 -2.58 26.60
N ALA A 160 13.01 -2.48 25.77
CA ALA A 160 12.88 -2.17 24.35
C ALA A 160 12.12 -3.28 23.59
N ALA A 161 12.45 -4.56 23.85
CA ALA A 161 11.74 -5.70 23.27
C ALA A 161 10.25 -5.72 23.64
N LEU A 162 9.92 -5.52 24.92
CA LEU A 162 8.54 -5.43 25.38
C LEU A 162 7.78 -4.26 24.77
N ARG A 163 8.45 -3.14 24.55
CA ARG A 163 7.85 -1.97 23.88
C ARG A 163 7.43 -2.29 22.43
N GLU A 164 8.26 -3.00 21.69
CA GLU A 164 7.91 -3.41 20.33
C GLU A 164 6.76 -4.43 20.31
N LYS A 165 6.76 -5.42 21.20
CA LYS A 165 5.65 -6.37 21.34
C LYS A 165 4.32 -5.68 21.71
N ARG A 166 4.35 -4.67 22.58
CA ARG A 166 3.16 -3.87 22.92
C ARG A 166 2.65 -3.04 21.75
N LYS A 167 3.56 -2.49 20.91
CA LYS A 167 3.16 -1.80 19.67
C LYS A 167 2.50 -2.76 18.68
N GLU A 168 3.05 -3.96 18.55
CA GLU A 168 2.48 -5.01 17.70
C GLU A 168 1.09 -5.42 18.21
N LEU A 169 0.94 -5.67 19.50
CA LEU A 169 -0.34 -5.99 20.13
C LEU A 169 -1.38 -4.89 19.89
N ALA A 170 -0.99 -3.63 20.08
CA ALA A 170 -1.87 -2.50 19.80
C ALA A 170 -2.31 -2.44 18.33
N LEU A 171 -1.41 -2.77 17.40
CA LEU A 171 -1.73 -2.87 15.98
C LEU A 171 -2.73 -3.99 15.70
N CYS A 172 -2.51 -5.19 16.26
CA CYS A 172 -3.42 -6.33 16.09
C CYS A 172 -4.83 -6.04 16.63
N ARG A 173 -4.94 -5.47 17.83
CA ARG A 173 -6.23 -5.07 18.41
C ARG A 173 -6.94 -4.05 17.53
N ARG A 174 -6.20 -3.07 17.01
CA ARG A 174 -6.77 -2.06 16.13
C ARG A 174 -7.24 -2.62 14.78
N ILE A 175 -6.54 -3.63 14.25
CA ILE A 175 -7.00 -4.35 13.05
C ILE A 175 -8.34 -5.03 13.35
N LEU A 176 -8.47 -5.69 14.49
CA LEU A 176 -9.71 -6.36 14.90
C LEU A 176 -10.88 -5.38 15.03
N GLU A 177 -10.64 -4.19 15.59
CA GLU A 177 -11.64 -3.11 15.69
C GLU A 177 -12.03 -2.55 14.31
N ASP A 178 -11.07 -2.40 13.40
CA ASP A 178 -11.30 -1.81 12.07
C ASP A 178 -11.97 -2.79 11.08
N VAL A 179 -11.90 -4.11 11.31
CA VAL A 179 -12.45 -5.15 10.40
C VAL A 179 -13.91 -4.95 10.04
N PRO A 180 -14.85 -4.76 11.00
CA PRO A 180 -16.26 -4.58 10.67
C PRO A 180 -16.49 -3.32 9.83
N LEU A 181 -15.78 -2.23 10.13
CA LEU A 181 -15.87 -0.97 9.37
C LEU A 181 -15.38 -1.14 7.93
N VAL A 182 -14.25 -1.82 7.75
CA VAL A 182 -13.70 -2.10 6.42
C VAL A 182 -14.65 -2.99 5.62
N SER A 183 -15.23 -4.01 6.27
CA SER A 183 -16.21 -4.90 5.64
C SER A 183 -17.45 -4.16 5.17
N GLN A 184 -18.05 -3.32 6.02
CA GLN A 184 -19.20 -2.51 5.68
C GLN A 184 -18.92 -1.57 4.50
N GLN A 185 -17.78 -0.88 4.50
CA GLN A 185 -17.44 0.04 3.42
C GLN A 185 -17.19 -0.66 2.09
N VAL A 186 -16.62 -1.87 2.12
CA VAL A 186 -16.48 -2.69 0.91
C VAL A 186 -17.85 -3.14 0.38
N GLN A 187 -18.76 -3.56 1.27
CA GLN A 187 -20.12 -3.93 0.88
C GLN A 187 -20.89 -2.77 0.26
N GLN A 188 -20.89 -1.60 0.91
CA GLN A 188 -21.51 -0.39 0.36
C GLN A 188 -20.99 -0.03 -1.03
N ALA A 189 -19.67 -0.03 -1.22
CA ALA A 189 -19.07 0.25 -2.52
C ALA A 189 -19.45 -0.79 -3.59
N ASP A 190 -19.69 -2.03 -3.21
CA ASP A 190 -20.17 -3.08 -4.13
C ASP A 190 -21.62 -2.87 -4.52
N GLU A 191 -22.47 -2.50 -3.57
CA GLU A 191 -23.87 -2.19 -3.79
C GLU A 191 -24.01 -0.99 -4.73
N GLU A 192 -23.29 0.10 -4.46
CA GLU A 192 -23.27 1.29 -5.33
C GLU A 192 -22.84 0.94 -6.76
N ARG A 193 -21.79 0.12 -6.89
CA ARG A 193 -21.30 -0.32 -8.20
C ARG A 193 -22.33 -1.19 -8.95
N GLN A 194 -23.02 -2.06 -8.23
CA GLN A 194 -24.07 -2.89 -8.83
C GLN A 194 -25.25 -2.03 -9.30
N GLU A 195 -25.62 -1.02 -8.53
CA GLU A 195 -26.66 -0.06 -8.92
C GLU A 195 -26.27 0.75 -10.16
N GLU A 196 -25.02 1.22 -10.22
CA GLU A 196 -24.51 1.92 -11.40
C GLU A 196 -24.59 1.04 -12.67
N VAL A 197 -24.17 -0.22 -12.56
CA VAL A 197 -24.23 -1.18 -13.67
C VAL A 197 -25.69 -1.43 -14.10
N ARG A 198 -26.61 -1.55 -13.14
CA ARG A 198 -28.05 -1.69 -13.45
C ARG A 198 -28.61 -0.45 -14.16
N LYS A 199 -28.28 0.75 -13.66
CA LYS A 199 -28.71 2.02 -14.29
C LYS A 199 -28.15 2.17 -15.69
N GLU A 200 -26.89 1.77 -15.93
CA GLU A 200 -26.30 1.78 -17.26
C GLU A 200 -26.95 0.75 -18.20
N ALA A 201 -27.28 -0.44 -17.71
CA ALA A 201 -27.97 -1.46 -18.49
C ALA A 201 -29.35 -0.96 -18.93
N GLN A 202 -30.15 -0.39 -18.00
CA GLN A 202 -31.44 0.20 -18.31
C GLN A 202 -31.35 1.34 -19.35
N LYS A 203 -30.35 2.21 -19.23
CA LYS A 203 -30.14 3.27 -20.25
C LYS A 203 -29.85 2.71 -21.64
N ARG A 204 -29.10 1.60 -21.72
CA ARG A 204 -28.82 0.94 -23.01
C ARG A 204 -30.04 0.26 -23.63
N GLU A 205 -30.96 -0.24 -22.80
CA GLU A 205 -32.22 -0.80 -23.26
C GLU A 205 -33.17 0.28 -23.80
N TYR A 206 -33.18 1.45 -23.16
CA TYR A 206 -34.01 2.60 -23.63
C TYR A 206 -33.48 3.25 -24.92
N GLN A 207 -32.24 3.00 -25.30
CA GLN A 207 -31.63 3.55 -26.51
C GLN A 207 -31.69 2.61 -27.72
N ARG A 208 -32.27 1.42 -27.56
CA ARG A 208 -32.55 0.45 -28.64
C ARG A 208 -33.98 0.53 -29.09
#